data_174393c316688787b2a80bf1a681fcef
#
_entry.id   174393c316688787b2a80bf1a681fcef
#
_cell.length_a   1.000
_cell.length_b   1.000
_cell.length_c   1.000
_cell.angle_alpha   90.00
_cell.angle_beta   90.00
_cell.angle_gamma   90.00
#
_symmetry.space_group_name_H-M   'P 1'
#
loop_
_entity.id
_entity.type
_entity.pdbx_description
1 polymer ?
#
loop_
_entity_poly.entity_id
_entity_poly.type
_entity_poly.pdbx_seq_one_letter_code
_entity_poly.pdbx_strand_id
1 'polypeptide(L)'
;VTSELVLGAPELKPGEKTLEINGGNVVYEIFGEKGDFIALTPGGRFSKDIPGLRPLAEALVEGGYRVLLWDRPNCGRSDVQFYGQSESHMRAETLYKLITGLDIGPCYILGGSGGARDSMLTTMLYPEIVRKLVVWNIVGGVYGSFVLGGHYVTPSILAVRGLGIEGLLNVPEWRERIEQNPANRQRLLDLDPDEFLKVMLRWLNAFVSKPGQTIPGVPDEMFDNITVPTLIIRGGENDWDHPKRTSLEVSCLIKGSTLIDPPWPEDAWERAGEKFAQSGGKTFCLFDTWVQAAPAIIEFLRSS
;
A
#
# COMPACT_ATOMS: atom_id res chain seq x y z
N VAL A 1 -1.76 13.53 38.01
CA VAL A 1 -1.43 12.34 37.24
C VAL A 1 -0.57 12.82 36.10
N THR A 2 0.74 12.76 36.28
CA THR A 2 1.75 13.08 35.27
C THR A 2 1.63 12.03 34.18
N SER A 3 1.27 12.42 32.95
CA SER A 3 1.42 11.61 31.77
C SER A 3 2.92 11.27 31.68
N GLU A 4 3.30 10.02 31.93
CA GLU A 4 4.58 9.51 31.48
C GLU A 4 4.63 9.72 29.98
N LEU A 5 5.47 10.64 29.53
CA LEU A 5 5.89 10.75 28.15
C LEU A 5 6.45 9.37 27.79
N VAL A 6 5.70 8.58 27.03
CA VAL A 6 6.21 7.39 26.38
C VAL A 6 7.28 7.89 25.43
N LEU A 7 8.54 7.81 25.86
CA LEU A 7 9.70 8.18 25.07
C LEU A 7 9.63 7.38 23.75
N GLY A 8 9.27 8.05 22.66
CA GLY A 8 9.34 7.47 21.34
C GLY A 8 8.04 7.35 20.55
N ALA A 9 6.88 7.73 21.09
CA ALA A 9 5.66 7.75 20.28
C ALA A 9 5.78 8.77 19.13
N PRO A 10 5.15 8.52 17.94
CA PRO A 10 5.18 9.47 16.84
C PRO A 10 4.45 10.76 17.23
N GLU A 11 4.98 11.89 16.81
CA GLU A 11 4.25 13.16 16.86
C GLU A 11 3.16 13.13 15.77
N LEU A 12 1.90 13.09 16.21
CA LEU A 12 0.75 13.08 15.32
C LEU A 12 0.44 14.49 14.79
N LYS A 13 0.13 14.59 13.51
CA LYS A 13 -0.38 15.82 12.90
C LYS A 13 -1.83 16.07 13.29
N PRO A 14 -2.32 17.32 13.20
CA PRO A 14 -3.74 17.60 13.38
C PRO A 14 -4.61 16.73 12.47
N GLY A 15 -5.62 16.07 13.04
CA GLY A 15 -6.51 15.14 12.33
C GLY A 15 -6.06 13.67 12.34
N GLU A 16 -4.80 13.41 12.62
CA GLU A 16 -4.30 12.04 12.75
C GLU A 16 -4.74 11.38 14.06
N LYS A 17 -4.99 10.08 13.96
CA LYS A 17 -5.33 9.19 15.07
C LYS A 17 -4.54 7.90 14.94
N THR A 18 -4.53 7.12 16.02
CA THR A 18 -3.94 5.79 16.05
C THR A 18 -4.98 4.74 16.45
N LEU A 19 -4.81 3.54 15.93
CA LEU A 19 -5.46 2.33 16.41
C LEU A 19 -4.40 1.24 16.60
N GLU A 20 -4.39 0.61 17.77
CA GLU A 20 -3.50 -0.53 18.00
C GLU A 20 -4.03 -1.77 17.27
N ILE A 21 -3.19 -2.37 16.43
CA ILE A 21 -3.49 -3.57 15.66
C ILE A 21 -2.29 -4.51 15.73
N ASN A 22 -2.50 -5.73 16.23
CA ASN A 22 -1.46 -6.75 16.36
C ASN A 22 -0.22 -6.28 17.13
N GLY A 23 -0.41 -5.48 18.20
CA GLY A 23 0.68 -4.97 19.04
C GLY A 23 1.46 -3.80 18.42
N GLY A 24 0.96 -3.20 17.35
CA GLY A 24 1.53 -1.98 16.76
C GLY A 24 0.47 -0.93 16.47
N ASN A 25 0.85 0.35 16.61
CA ASN A 25 -0.03 1.47 16.30
C ASN A 25 -0.05 1.74 14.80
N VAL A 26 -1.25 1.81 14.25
CA VAL A 26 -1.52 2.21 12.87
C VAL A 26 -2.02 3.64 12.89
N VAL A 27 -1.31 4.54 12.20
CA VAL A 27 -1.69 5.95 12.07
C VAL A 27 -2.63 6.13 10.90
N TYR A 28 -3.72 6.83 11.12
CA TYR A 28 -4.73 7.10 10.08
C TYR A 28 -5.34 8.49 10.21
N GLU A 29 -5.99 8.94 9.15
CA GLU A 29 -6.74 10.20 9.08
C GLU A 29 -8.02 9.96 8.28
N ILE A 30 -9.12 10.61 8.68
CA ILE A 30 -10.40 10.54 7.98
C ILE A 30 -10.74 11.91 7.43
N PHE A 31 -11.02 11.99 6.13
CA PHE A 31 -11.45 13.17 5.40
C PHE A 31 -12.94 13.08 5.11
N GLY A 32 -13.63 14.23 5.18
CA GLY A 32 -15.06 14.33 4.92
C GLY A 32 -15.91 13.95 6.15
N GLU A 33 -17.11 14.54 6.20
CA GLU A 33 -18.02 14.37 7.34
C GLU A 33 -19.19 13.42 7.03
N LYS A 34 -19.55 13.26 5.76
CA LYS A 34 -20.75 12.56 5.31
C LYS A 34 -20.44 11.62 4.14
N GLY A 35 -21.31 10.66 3.92
CA GLY A 35 -21.22 9.70 2.82
C GLY A 35 -20.61 8.36 3.24
N ASP A 36 -20.56 7.45 2.29
CA ASP A 36 -19.95 6.13 2.45
C ASP A 36 -18.42 6.24 2.57
N PHE A 37 -17.81 5.26 3.22
CA PHE A 37 -16.37 5.24 3.39
C PHE A 37 -15.63 4.67 2.19
N ILE A 38 -14.51 5.28 1.89
CA ILE A 38 -13.45 4.79 1.00
C ILE A 38 -12.20 4.57 1.86
N ALA A 39 -11.62 3.38 1.82
CA ALA A 39 -10.27 3.15 2.32
C ALA A 39 -9.29 3.27 1.14
N LEU A 40 -8.45 4.30 1.16
CA LEU A 40 -7.49 4.61 0.10
C LEU A 40 -6.08 4.21 0.55
N THR A 41 -5.47 3.27 -0.18
CA THR A 41 -4.16 2.69 0.14
C THR A 41 -3.08 3.21 -0.80
N PRO A 42 -1.99 3.82 -0.28
CA PRO A 42 -0.86 4.31 -1.07
C PRO A 42 -0.04 3.19 -1.71
N GLY A 43 0.79 3.54 -2.70
CA GLY A 43 1.76 2.64 -3.32
C GLY A 43 3.05 2.47 -2.50
N GLY A 44 3.95 1.61 -2.97
CA GLY A 44 5.29 1.37 -2.40
C GLY A 44 5.29 1.16 -0.88
N ARG A 45 6.33 1.59 -0.21
CA ARG A 45 6.38 1.78 1.25
C ARG A 45 6.26 3.27 1.62
N PHE A 46 5.38 3.99 0.90
CA PHE A 46 5.16 5.41 1.13
C PHE A 46 4.11 5.67 2.21
N SER A 47 4.28 6.79 2.91
CA SER A 47 3.31 7.30 3.88
C SER A 47 2.02 7.73 3.17
N LYS A 48 0.92 7.78 3.92
CA LYS A 48 -0.34 8.42 3.52
C LYS A 48 -0.20 9.90 3.14
N ASP A 49 0.89 10.53 3.57
CA ASP A 49 1.19 11.95 3.31
C ASP A 49 2.02 12.17 2.03
N ILE A 50 2.32 11.10 1.28
CA ILE A 50 3.07 11.23 0.02
C ILE A 50 2.32 12.15 -0.96
N PRO A 51 3.00 13.04 -1.71
CA PRO A 51 2.36 13.87 -2.72
C PRO A 51 1.48 13.07 -3.69
N GLY A 52 0.34 13.63 -4.09
CA GLY A 52 -0.63 13.02 -5.00
C GLY A 52 -1.79 12.29 -4.30
N LEU A 53 -1.63 11.78 -3.07
CA LEU A 53 -2.73 11.08 -2.38
C LEU A 53 -3.77 12.03 -1.77
N ARG A 54 -3.32 13.07 -1.08
CA ARG A 54 -4.26 14.03 -0.46
C ARG A 54 -5.16 14.71 -1.49
N PRO A 55 -4.67 15.20 -2.65
CA PRO A 55 -5.54 15.75 -3.69
C PRO A 55 -6.57 14.74 -4.19
N LEU A 56 -6.22 13.45 -4.33
CA LEU A 56 -7.18 12.42 -4.70
C LEU A 56 -8.23 12.22 -3.60
N ALA A 57 -7.82 12.16 -2.32
CA ALA A 57 -8.74 12.02 -1.19
C ALA A 57 -9.72 13.21 -1.13
N GLU A 58 -9.25 14.43 -1.30
CA GLU A 58 -10.06 15.64 -1.33
C GLU A 58 -11.07 15.63 -2.47
N ALA A 59 -10.65 15.25 -3.69
CA ALA A 59 -11.56 15.11 -4.82
C ALA A 59 -12.66 14.03 -4.60
N LEU A 60 -12.34 12.94 -3.91
CA LEU A 60 -13.32 11.92 -3.53
C LEU A 60 -14.29 12.44 -2.45
N VAL A 61 -13.82 13.27 -1.52
CA VAL A 61 -14.68 13.96 -0.53
C VAL A 61 -15.63 14.94 -1.21
N GLU A 62 -15.16 15.72 -2.19
CA GLU A 62 -16.00 16.58 -3.02
C GLU A 62 -17.05 15.76 -3.80
N GLY A 63 -16.70 14.52 -4.16
CA GLY A 63 -17.61 13.53 -4.73
C GLY A 63 -18.67 12.99 -3.77
N GLY A 64 -18.63 13.36 -2.48
CA GLY A 64 -19.63 12.97 -1.47
C GLY A 64 -19.26 11.77 -0.61
N TYR A 65 -17.98 11.40 -0.53
CA TYR A 65 -17.48 10.26 0.25
C TYR A 65 -16.71 10.71 1.48
N ARG A 66 -16.52 9.79 2.43
CA ARG A 66 -15.52 9.91 3.50
C ARG A 66 -14.30 9.07 3.11
N VAL A 67 -13.10 9.61 3.28
CA VAL A 67 -11.88 8.90 2.88
C VAL A 67 -11.01 8.62 4.08
N LEU A 68 -10.73 7.33 4.32
CA LEU A 68 -9.72 6.85 5.25
C LEU A 68 -8.38 6.79 4.52
N LEU A 69 -7.42 7.64 4.92
CA LEU A 69 -6.00 7.51 4.58
C LEU A 69 -5.26 6.90 5.76
N TRP A 70 -4.35 5.98 5.52
CA TRP A 70 -3.64 5.28 6.58
C TRP A 70 -2.19 4.99 6.23
N ASP A 71 -1.32 5.09 7.23
CA ASP A 71 0.02 4.58 7.16
C ASP A 71 -0.02 3.08 7.44
N ARG A 72 0.31 2.27 6.44
CA ARG A 72 0.42 0.82 6.61
C ARG A 72 1.56 0.49 7.58
N PRO A 73 1.58 -0.66 8.24
CA PRO A 73 2.78 -1.13 8.91
C PRO A 73 4.01 -0.96 8.00
N ASN A 74 5.13 -0.54 8.56
CA ASN A 74 6.37 -0.22 7.85
C ASN A 74 6.31 1.03 6.94
N CYS A 75 5.32 1.89 7.11
CA CYS A 75 5.16 3.12 6.35
C CYS A 75 4.83 4.29 7.27
N GLY A 76 5.31 5.49 6.90
CA GLY A 76 4.96 6.72 7.59
C GLY A 76 5.24 6.67 9.09
N ARG A 77 4.26 7.09 9.87
CA ARG A 77 4.32 7.13 11.34
C ARG A 77 3.76 5.89 12.05
N SER A 78 3.28 4.90 11.30
CA SER A 78 2.87 3.63 11.89
C SER A 78 4.06 2.82 12.41
N ASP A 79 3.77 1.95 13.35
CA ASP A 79 4.79 1.05 13.91
C ASP A 79 5.24 0.03 12.88
N VAL A 80 6.51 -0.38 12.99
CA VAL A 80 7.04 -1.49 12.18
C VAL A 80 6.52 -2.81 12.71
N GLN A 81 6.17 -3.71 11.77
CA GLN A 81 5.69 -5.06 12.05
C GLN A 81 6.21 -6.04 11.00
N PHE A 82 6.51 -7.28 11.42
CA PHE A 82 7.13 -8.30 10.57
C PHE A 82 6.47 -9.66 10.79
N TYR A 83 5.36 -9.92 10.07
CA TYR A 83 4.66 -11.19 10.12
C TYR A 83 3.93 -11.50 8.79
N GLY A 84 3.21 -12.61 8.72
CA GLY A 84 2.42 -13.00 7.54
C GLY A 84 3.23 -13.65 6.42
N GLN A 85 2.55 -14.10 5.40
CA GLN A 85 3.16 -14.77 4.23
C GLN A 85 3.92 -13.79 3.33
N SER A 86 3.44 -12.56 3.24
CA SER A 86 4.13 -11.43 2.62
C SER A 86 3.75 -10.16 3.36
N GLU A 87 4.47 -9.07 3.10
CA GLU A 87 4.13 -7.77 3.64
C GLU A 87 2.72 -7.32 3.22
N SER A 88 2.29 -7.66 1.99
CA SER A 88 0.94 -7.34 1.53
C SER A 88 -0.15 -8.15 2.23
N HIS A 89 0.13 -9.41 2.63
CA HIS A 89 -0.81 -10.16 3.47
C HIS A 89 -0.96 -9.54 4.86
N MET A 90 0.17 -9.13 5.48
CA MET A 90 0.16 -8.40 6.74
C MET A 90 -0.66 -7.11 6.64
N ARG A 91 -0.48 -6.34 5.57
CA ARG A 91 -1.21 -5.09 5.32
C ARG A 91 -2.69 -5.31 5.06
N ALA A 92 -3.05 -6.35 4.32
CA ALA A 92 -4.45 -6.73 4.09
C ALA A 92 -5.17 -7.06 5.40
N GLU A 93 -4.54 -7.85 6.28
CA GLU A 93 -5.07 -8.16 7.62
C GLU A 93 -5.18 -6.89 8.47
N THR A 94 -4.17 -6.01 8.40
CA THR A 94 -4.19 -4.74 9.12
C THR A 94 -5.33 -3.84 8.65
N LEU A 95 -5.56 -3.73 7.33
CA LEU A 95 -6.66 -2.94 6.78
C LEU A 95 -8.02 -3.49 7.22
N TYR A 96 -8.20 -4.80 7.18
CA TYR A 96 -9.39 -5.46 7.70
C TYR A 96 -9.66 -5.08 9.16
N LYS A 97 -8.64 -5.21 10.02
CA LYS A 97 -8.76 -4.87 11.45
C LYS A 97 -8.96 -3.37 11.69
N LEU A 98 -8.37 -2.52 10.86
CA LEU A 98 -8.59 -1.07 10.94
C LEU A 98 -10.04 -0.70 10.59
N ILE A 99 -10.58 -1.23 9.49
CA ILE A 99 -11.96 -0.99 9.05
C ILE A 99 -12.96 -1.49 10.10
N THR A 100 -12.76 -2.71 10.60
CA THR A 100 -13.66 -3.30 11.61
C THR A 100 -13.53 -2.62 12.97
N GLY A 101 -12.31 -2.27 13.39
CA GLY A 101 -12.07 -1.58 14.65
C GLY A 101 -12.61 -0.14 14.68
N LEU A 102 -12.74 0.49 13.51
CA LEU A 102 -13.35 1.81 13.36
C LEU A 102 -14.87 1.75 13.10
N ASP A 103 -15.42 0.56 12.90
CA ASP A 103 -16.85 0.33 12.55
C ASP A 103 -17.29 1.12 11.31
N ILE A 104 -16.45 1.09 10.26
CA ILE A 104 -16.69 1.83 9.01
C ILE A 104 -16.97 0.94 7.79
N GLY A 105 -17.01 -0.36 7.99
CA GLY A 105 -17.31 -1.34 6.94
C GLY A 105 -18.80 -1.70 6.83
N PRO A 106 -19.23 -2.30 5.72
CA PRO A 106 -18.51 -2.46 4.46
C PRO A 106 -18.25 -1.13 3.76
N CYS A 107 -17.08 -1.00 3.15
CA CYS A 107 -16.67 0.25 2.48
C CYS A 107 -16.09 -0.03 1.08
N TYR A 108 -15.73 1.03 0.35
CA TYR A 108 -15.04 0.93 -0.91
C TYR A 108 -13.52 0.82 -0.66
N ILE A 109 -12.86 -0.13 -1.30
CA ILE A 109 -11.41 -0.34 -1.17
C ILE A 109 -10.72 0.14 -2.44
N LEU A 110 -9.81 1.10 -2.28
CA LEU A 110 -9.09 1.73 -3.39
C LEU A 110 -7.57 1.63 -3.17
N GLY A 111 -6.83 1.37 -4.23
CA GLY A 111 -5.37 1.41 -4.15
C GLY A 111 -4.66 1.42 -5.49
N GLY A 112 -3.49 2.06 -5.51
CA GLY A 112 -2.61 2.11 -6.67
C GLY A 112 -1.23 1.52 -6.37
N SER A 113 -0.56 0.97 -7.39
CA SER A 113 0.77 0.37 -7.28
C SER A 113 0.81 -0.74 -6.22
N GLY A 114 1.73 -0.68 -5.27
CA GLY A 114 1.75 -1.60 -4.12
C GLY A 114 0.44 -1.63 -3.34
N GLY A 115 -0.28 -0.50 -3.26
CA GLY A 115 -1.60 -0.42 -2.66
C GLY A 115 -2.68 -1.18 -3.43
N ALA A 116 -2.54 -1.34 -4.74
CA ALA A 116 -3.44 -2.18 -5.53
C ALA A 116 -3.36 -3.64 -5.09
N ARG A 117 -2.13 -4.18 -4.87
CA ARG A 117 -1.94 -5.53 -4.36
C ARG A 117 -2.50 -5.70 -2.95
N ASP A 118 -2.26 -4.73 -2.06
CA ASP A 118 -2.80 -4.74 -0.70
C ASP A 118 -4.34 -4.74 -0.73
N SER A 119 -4.96 -3.92 -1.61
CA SER A 119 -6.41 -3.81 -1.79
C SER A 119 -7.04 -5.08 -2.38
N MET A 120 -6.41 -5.69 -3.38
CA MET A 120 -6.87 -6.96 -3.95
C MET A 120 -6.79 -8.07 -2.91
N LEU A 121 -5.69 -8.21 -2.17
CA LEU A 121 -5.56 -9.20 -1.09
C LEU A 121 -6.58 -8.97 0.02
N THR A 122 -6.84 -7.73 0.41
CA THR A 122 -7.90 -7.43 1.39
C THR A 122 -9.26 -7.92 0.89
N THR A 123 -9.58 -7.68 -0.38
CA THR A 123 -10.85 -8.11 -0.98
C THR A 123 -10.94 -9.63 -1.10
N MET A 124 -9.84 -10.32 -1.44
CA MET A 124 -9.79 -11.79 -1.55
C MET A 124 -9.96 -12.49 -0.20
N LEU A 125 -9.37 -11.92 0.86
CA LEU A 125 -9.32 -12.53 2.18
C LEU A 125 -10.50 -12.14 3.07
N TYR A 126 -11.07 -10.95 2.87
CA TYR A 126 -12.09 -10.33 3.71
C TYR A 126 -13.20 -9.67 2.87
N PRO A 127 -13.87 -10.41 1.96
CA PRO A 127 -14.85 -9.83 1.04
C PRO A 127 -16.04 -9.18 1.75
N GLU A 128 -16.35 -9.58 2.97
CA GLU A 128 -17.47 -9.08 3.77
C GLU A 128 -17.36 -7.60 4.14
N ILE A 129 -16.15 -7.03 4.15
CA ILE A 129 -15.94 -5.60 4.43
C ILE A 129 -15.88 -4.74 3.17
N VAL A 130 -16.02 -5.33 1.97
CA VAL A 130 -15.81 -4.67 0.70
C VAL A 130 -17.10 -4.52 -0.07
N ARG A 131 -17.46 -3.29 -0.48
CA ARG A 131 -18.60 -3.01 -1.37
C ARG A 131 -18.19 -3.03 -2.84
N LYS A 132 -17.09 -2.35 -3.19
CA LYS A 132 -16.48 -2.31 -4.51
C LYS A 132 -14.99 -2.17 -4.37
N LEU A 133 -14.27 -2.67 -5.37
CA LEU A 133 -12.82 -2.57 -5.48
C LEU A 133 -12.44 -1.65 -6.64
N VAL A 134 -11.49 -0.74 -6.43
CA VAL A 134 -10.88 0.05 -7.51
C VAL A 134 -9.37 -0.04 -7.41
N VAL A 135 -8.71 -0.48 -8.47
CA VAL A 135 -7.25 -0.61 -8.50
C VAL A 135 -6.67 -0.01 -9.77
N TRP A 136 -5.48 0.55 -9.63
CA TRP A 136 -4.74 1.10 -10.77
C TRP A 136 -3.25 0.87 -10.62
N ASN A 137 -2.50 1.02 -11.73
CA ASN A 137 -1.06 0.81 -11.75
C ASN A 137 -0.68 -0.51 -11.05
N ILE A 138 -1.24 -1.64 -11.51
CA ILE A 138 -1.04 -2.94 -10.85
C ILE A 138 0.39 -3.41 -11.08
N VAL A 139 1.13 -3.59 -9.98
CA VAL A 139 2.51 -4.09 -9.99
C VAL A 139 2.55 -5.51 -10.52
N GLY A 140 3.44 -5.77 -11.47
CA GLY A 140 3.64 -7.10 -12.03
C GLY A 140 4.81 -7.17 -12.99
N GLY A 141 4.85 -8.24 -13.77
CA GLY A 141 5.93 -8.50 -14.70
C GLY A 141 7.26 -8.84 -14.02
N VAL A 142 8.23 -9.22 -14.85
CA VAL A 142 9.55 -9.65 -14.35
C VAL A 142 10.31 -8.50 -13.70
N TYR A 143 10.27 -7.32 -14.31
CA TYR A 143 10.98 -6.14 -13.79
C TYR A 143 10.46 -5.74 -12.41
N GLY A 144 9.15 -5.52 -12.28
CA GLY A 144 8.54 -5.12 -11.00
C GLY A 144 8.78 -6.16 -9.90
N SER A 145 8.63 -7.45 -10.22
CA SER A 145 8.89 -8.54 -9.27
C SER A 145 10.34 -8.59 -8.82
N PHE A 146 11.29 -8.54 -9.76
CA PHE A 146 12.72 -8.67 -9.46
C PHE A 146 13.28 -7.42 -8.75
N VAL A 147 12.99 -6.23 -9.28
CA VAL A 147 13.51 -4.97 -8.73
C VAL A 147 12.91 -4.67 -7.37
N LEU A 148 11.59 -4.85 -7.19
CA LEU A 148 10.95 -4.55 -5.90
C LEU A 148 11.36 -5.50 -4.79
N GLY A 149 11.53 -6.79 -5.06
CA GLY A 149 12.07 -7.74 -4.09
C GLY A 149 13.48 -7.38 -3.65
N GLY A 150 14.35 -7.02 -4.62
CA GLY A 150 15.70 -6.53 -4.37
C GLY A 150 15.70 -5.23 -3.56
N HIS A 151 14.81 -4.29 -3.91
CA HIS A 151 14.74 -2.98 -3.27
C HIS A 151 14.23 -3.05 -1.82
N TYR A 152 13.08 -3.70 -1.61
CA TYR A 152 12.41 -3.65 -0.30
C TYR A 152 12.92 -4.66 0.72
N VAL A 153 13.50 -5.78 0.30
CA VAL A 153 13.78 -6.88 1.22
C VAL A 153 15.28 -7.15 1.37
N THR A 154 16.02 -7.16 0.25
CA THR A 154 17.43 -7.56 0.25
C THR A 154 18.32 -6.70 1.15
N PRO A 155 18.18 -5.36 1.23
CA PRO A 155 19.03 -4.55 2.11
C PRO A 155 18.96 -4.96 3.58
N SER A 156 17.73 -5.28 4.06
CA SER A 156 17.52 -5.72 5.43
C SER A 156 18.16 -7.09 5.72
N ILE A 157 18.05 -8.02 4.77
CA ILE A 157 18.70 -9.34 4.89
C ILE A 157 20.23 -9.18 4.99
N LEU A 158 20.82 -8.38 4.10
CA LEU A 158 22.27 -8.17 4.08
C LEU A 158 22.76 -7.46 5.35
N ALA A 159 22.01 -6.47 5.83
CA ALA A 159 22.35 -5.74 7.06
C ALA A 159 22.35 -6.65 8.28
N VAL A 160 21.31 -7.47 8.47
CA VAL A 160 21.21 -8.38 9.62
C VAL A 160 22.25 -9.50 9.53
N ARG A 161 22.50 -10.06 8.36
CA ARG A 161 23.53 -11.09 8.17
C ARG A 161 24.94 -10.59 8.43
N GLY A 162 25.22 -9.31 8.14
CA GLY A 162 26.55 -8.74 8.30
C GLY A 162 26.82 -8.13 9.67
N LEU A 163 25.80 -7.53 10.29
CA LEU A 163 25.94 -6.70 11.49
C LEU A 163 24.96 -7.07 12.61
N GLY A 164 24.24 -8.17 12.49
CA GLY A 164 23.14 -8.49 13.41
C GLY A 164 21.96 -7.53 13.29
N ILE A 165 21.01 -7.61 14.22
CA ILE A 165 19.79 -6.82 14.18
C ILE A 165 20.05 -5.30 14.18
N GLU A 166 21.11 -4.85 14.83
CA GLU A 166 21.53 -3.44 14.83
C GLU A 166 21.87 -2.92 13.43
N GLY A 167 22.21 -3.82 12.50
CA GLY A 167 22.44 -3.47 11.09
C GLY A 167 21.24 -2.78 10.43
N LEU A 168 20.02 -3.06 10.89
CA LEU A 168 18.81 -2.41 10.39
C LEU A 168 18.84 -0.89 10.56
N LEU A 169 19.47 -0.39 11.61
CA LEU A 169 19.60 1.04 11.87
C LEU A 169 20.42 1.77 10.79
N ASN A 170 21.18 1.03 9.96
CA ASN A 170 21.95 1.57 8.84
C ASN A 170 21.21 1.49 7.50
N VAL A 171 20.09 0.76 7.42
CA VAL A 171 19.28 0.69 6.21
C VAL A 171 18.50 2.00 6.05
N PRO A 172 18.64 2.73 4.93
CA PRO A 172 18.04 4.06 4.75
C PRO A 172 16.54 4.08 5.01
N GLU A 173 15.83 3.05 4.57
CA GLU A 173 14.39 2.93 4.76
C GLU A 173 13.99 2.85 6.23
N TRP A 174 14.70 2.05 7.05
CA TRP A 174 14.38 1.96 8.48
C TRP A 174 14.79 3.21 9.23
N ARG A 175 15.86 3.91 8.82
CA ARG A 175 16.20 5.22 9.37
C ARG A 175 15.06 6.22 9.15
N GLU A 176 14.51 6.28 7.96
CA GLU A 176 13.36 7.15 7.67
C GLU A 176 12.15 6.80 8.56
N ARG A 177 11.88 5.49 8.78
CA ARG A 177 10.78 5.06 9.67
C ARG A 177 11.05 5.43 11.13
N ILE A 178 12.30 5.42 11.56
CA ILE A 178 12.69 5.87 12.91
C ILE A 178 12.56 7.40 13.03
N GLU A 179 12.95 8.16 12.01
CA GLU A 179 12.80 9.62 11.99
C GLU A 179 11.32 10.04 12.05
N GLN A 180 10.44 9.30 11.36
CA GLN A 180 9.00 9.55 11.37
C GLN A 180 8.28 9.05 12.64
N ASN A 181 8.81 8.00 13.25
CA ASN A 181 8.30 7.39 14.48
C ASN A 181 9.47 6.82 15.30
N PRO A 182 9.98 7.58 16.29
CA PRO A 182 11.14 7.17 17.10
C PRO A 182 10.97 5.85 17.85
N ALA A 183 9.72 5.43 18.17
CA ALA A 183 9.46 4.14 18.82
C ALA A 183 9.92 2.96 17.94
N ASN A 184 9.96 3.13 16.61
CA ASN A 184 10.42 2.09 15.70
C ASN A 184 11.88 1.68 15.92
N ARG A 185 12.71 2.55 16.50
CA ARG A 185 14.08 2.18 16.82
C ARG A 185 14.13 1.00 17.80
N GLN A 186 13.40 1.09 18.91
CA GLN A 186 13.40 0.00 19.90
C GLN A 186 12.69 -1.23 19.34
N ARG A 187 11.56 -1.06 18.63
CA ARG A 187 10.86 -2.17 17.97
C ARG A 187 11.73 -2.96 17.02
N LEU A 188 12.64 -2.31 16.27
CA LEU A 188 13.61 -3.00 15.40
C LEU A 188 14.68 -3.73 16.22
N LEU A 189 15.17 -3.14 17.31
CA LEU A 189 16.21 -3.74 18.14
C LEU A 189 15.70 -4.93 18.97
N ASP A 190 14.42 -4.97 19.28
CA ASP A 190 13.78 -6.07 20.03
C ASP A 190 13.48 -7.32 19.16
N LEU A 191 13.71 -7.23 17.84
CA LEU A 191 13.48 -8.36 16.94
C LEU A 191 14.54 -9.46 17.15
N ASP A 192 14.10 -10.71 17.17
CA ASP A 192 15.01 -11.85 17.06
C ASP A 192 15.59 -11.91 15.64
N PRO A 193 16.93 -11.91 15.46
CA PRO A 193 17.55 -11.86 14.15
C PRO A 193 17.17 -13.04 13.25
N ASP A 194 17.08 -14.26 13.80
CA ASP A 194 16.79 -15.46 13.03
C ASP A 194 15.32 -15.49 12.58
N GLU A 195 14.39 -15.12 13.44
CA GLU A 195 12.98 -15.00 13.10
C GLU A 195 12.76 -13.86 12.08
N PHE A 196 13.42 -12.73 12.25
CA PHE A 196 13.39 -11.65 11.28
C PHE A 196 13.86 -12.10 9.89
N LEU A 197 15.00 -12.79 9.82
CA LEU A 197 15.52 -13.31 8.54
C LEU A 197 14.57 -14.32 7.89
N LYS A 198 13.91 -15.19 8.69
CA LYS A 198 12.88 -16.11 8.17
C LYS A 198 11.72 -15.35 7.53
N VAL A 199 11.26 -14.26 8.17
CA VAL A 199 10.20 -13.40 7.62
C VAL A 199 10.67 -12.73 6.34
N MET A 200 11.87 -12.14 6.32
CA MET A 200 12.42 -11.45 5.15
C MET A 200 12.61 -12.41 3.97
N LEU A 201 13.11 -13.62 4.19
CA LEU A 201 13.26 -14.62 3.13
C LEU A 201 11.90 -15.06 2.57
N ARG A 202 10.89 -15.20 3.43
CA ARG A 202 9.53 -15.51 3.01
C ARG A 202 8.92 -14.37 2.18
N TRP A 203 9.12 -13.12 2.60
CA TRP A 203 8.66 -11.94 1.85
C TRP A 203 9.38 -11.79 0.51
N LEU A 204 10.70 -12.04 0.49
CA LEU A 204 11.47 -12.02 -0.76
C LEU A 204 10.94 -13.09 -1.73
N ASN A 205 10.66 -14.30 -1.24
CA ASN A 205 10.09 -15.38 -2.06
C ASN A 205 8.70 -15.03 -2.63
N ALA A 206 7.94 -14.15 -1.99
CA ALA A 206 6.67 -13.65 -2.55
C ALA A 206 6.85 -12.76 -3.79
N PHE A 207 8.03 -12.16 -3.99
CA PHE A 207 8.36 -11.40 -5.20
C PHE A 207 8.89 -12.27 -6.35
N VAL A 208 9.28 -13.51 -6.09
CA VAL A 208 9.75 -14.41 -7.14
C VAL A 208 8.58 -14.77 -8.06
N SER A 209 8.72 -14.47 -9.35
CA SER A 209 7.71 -14.84 -10.36
C SER A 209 7.51 -16.34 -10.41
N LYS A 210 6.29 -16.81 -10.32
CA LYS A 210 5.90 -18.22 -10.37
C LYS A 210 4.78 -18.40 -11.38
N PRO A 211 4.72 -19.56 -12.09
CA PRO A 211 3.56 -19.90 -12.89
C PRO A 211 2.28 -19.84 -12.04
N GLY A 212 1.19 -19.32 -12.60
CA GLY A 212 -0.07 -19.15 -11.89
C GLY A 212 -0.06 -18.04 -10.83
N GLN A 213 0.84 -17.06 -10.97
CA GLN A 213 0.90 -15.85 -10.15
C GLN A 213 1.08 -14.62 -11.06
N THR A 214 -0.01 -14.11 -11.58
CA THR A 214 -0.04 -12.89 -12.41
C THR A 214 0.49 -11.67 -11.66
N ILE A 215 0.17 -11.59 -10.37
CA ILE A 215 0.78 -10.61 -9.45
C ILE A 215 1.67 -11.32 -8.43
N PRO A 216 2.80 -10.70 -8.03
CA PRO A 216 3.75 -11.35 -7.13
C PRO A 216 3.11 -11.81 -5.82
N GLY A 217 3.32 -13.10 -5.48
CA GLY A 217 2.92 -13.68 -4.20
C GLY A 217 1.43 -13.96 -4.02
N VAL A 218 0.62 -13.84 -5.10
CA VAL A 218 -0.81 -14.12 -5.08
C VAL A 218 -1.15 -15.17 -6.13
N PRO A 219 -1.58 -16.37 -5.74
CA PRO A 219 -2.05 -17.40 -6.67
C PRO A 219 -3.25 -16.93 -7.50
N ASP A 220 -3.26 -17.23 -8.79
CA ASP A 220 -4.31 -16.75 -9.71
C ASP A 220 -5.70 -17.29 -9.33
N GLU A 221 -5.78 -18.48 -8.73
CA GLU A 221 -7.04 -19.03 -8.21
C GLU A 221 -7.68 -18.20 -7.09
N MET A 222 -6.91 -17.37 -6.37
CA MET A 222 -7.46 -16.50 -5.34
C MET A 222 -8.32 -15.36 -5.90
N PHE A 223 -8.15 -15.02 -7.19
CA PHE A 223 -8.97 -13.98 -7.83
C PHE A 223 -10.45 -14.37 -7.93
N ASP A 224 -10.79 -15.66 -7.92
CA ASP A 224 -12.20 -16.11 -7.84
C ASP A 224 -12.92 -15.64 -6.57
N ASN A 225 -12.20 -15.25 -5.52
CA ASN A 225 -12.76 -14.69 -4.29
C ASN A 225 -13.15 -13.21 -4.44
N ILE A 226 -12.72 -12.52 -5.49
CA ILE A 226 -13.16 -11.14 -5.77
C ILE A 226 -14.51 -11.20 -6.48
N THR A 227 -15.58 -11.13 -5.71
CA THR A 227 -16.96 -11.22 -6.21
C THR A 227 -17.67 -9.86 -6.25
N VAL A 228 -17.02 -8.81 -5.75
CA VAL A 228 -17.56 -7.45 -5.74
C VAL A 228 -17.30 -6.74 -7.09
N PRO A 229 -18.15 -5.77 -7.47
CA PRO A 229 -17.85 -4.94 -8.64
C PRO A 229 -16.46 -4.34 -8.56
N THR A 230 -15.68 -4.49 -9.63
CA THR A 230 -14.27 -4.08 -9.66
C THR A 230 -13.98 -3.20 -10.87
N LEU A 231 -13.35 -2.04 -10.61
CA LEU A 231 -12.77 -1.17 -11.63
C LEU A 231 -11.26 -1.32 -11.64
N ILE A 232 -10.71 -1.53 -12.83
CA ILE A 232 -9.27 -1.59 -13.08
C ILE A 232 -8.91 -0.45 -14.03
N ILE A 233 -8.04 0.47 -13.60
CA ILE A 233 -7.42 1.46 -14.47
C ILE A 233 -6.04 0.93 -14.82
N ARG A 234 -5.81 0.60 -16.09
CA ARG A 234 -4.57 -0.06 -16.49
C ARG A 234 -3.34 0.84 -16.35
N GLY A 235 -2.17 0.22 -16.29
CA GLY A 235 -0.89 0.91 -16.42
C GLY A 235 -0.66 1.45 -17.83
N GLY A 236 0.33 2.33 -17.97
CA GLY A 236 0.76 2.89 -19.24
C GLY A 236 1.41 1.85 -20.17
N GLU A 237 1.62 2.24 -21.43
CA GLU A 237 2.15 1.33 -22.47
C GLU A 237 3.59 0.88 -22.16
N ASN A 238 4.42 1.78 -21.63
CA ASN A 238 5.83 1.53 -21.33
C ASN A 238 6.12 1.51 -19.82
N ASP A 239 5.10 1.43 -18.97
CA ASP A 239 5.28 1.36 -17.52
C ASP A 239 5.82 -0.02 -17.12
N TRP A 240 7.10 -0.07 -16.77
CA TRP A 240 7.77 -1.32 -16.42
C TRP A 240 7.43 -1.83 -15.02
N ASP A 241 7.04 -0.93 -14.13
CA ASP A 241 6.62 -1.28 -12.77
C ASP A 241 5.18 -1.81 -12.73
N HIS A 242 4.33 -1.25 -13.62
CA HIS A 242 2.91 -1.55 -13.72
C HIS A 242 2.51 -1.87 -15.16
N PRO A 243 3.02 -2.98 -15.73
CA PRO A 243 2.82 -3.27 -17.14
C PRO A 243 1.33 -3.33 -17.51
N LYS A 244 0.95 -2.68 -18.60
CA LYS A 244 -0.39 -2.77 -19.20
C LYS A 244 -0.89 -4.21 -19.26
N ARG A 245 0.02 -5.14 -19.65
CA ARG A 245 -0.27 -6.56 -19.71
C ARG A 245 -0.76 -7.12 -18.36
N THR A 246 -0.15 -6.74 -17.25
CA THR A 246 -0.57 -7.21 -15.92
C THR A 246 -2.02 -6.81 -15.62
N SER A 247 -2.41 -5.57 -15.94
CA SER A 247 -3.79 -5.11 -15.76
C SER A 247 -4.77 -5.87 -16.64
N LEU A 248 -4.39 -6.19 -17.90
CA LEU A 248 -5.20 -7.02 -18.80
C LEU A 248 -5.38 -8.44 -18.26
N GLU A 249 -4.30 -9.08 -17.80
CA GLU A 249 -4.35 -10.42 -17.21
C GLU A 249 -5.22 -10.44 -15.95
N VAL A 250 -5.05 -9.48 -15.04
CA VAL A 250 -5.89 -9.35 -13.84
C VAL A 250 -7.36 -9.14 -14.20
N SER A 251 -7.67 -8.36 -15.23
CA SER A 251 -9.06 -8.17 -15.67
C SER A 251 -9.70 -9.45 -16.20
N CYS A 252 -8.91 -10.36 -16.76
CA CYS A 252 -9.39 -11.69 -17.16
C CYS A 252 -9.65 -12.60 -15.95
N LEU A 253 -8.87 -12.45 -14.88
CA LEU A 253 -9.03 -13.24 -13.65
C LEU A 253 -10.22 -12.78 -12.80
N ILE A 254 -10.51 -11.48 -12.75
CA ILE A 254 -11.66 -10.93 -12.00
C ILE A 254 -12.88 -10.88 -12.90
N LYS A 255 -13.76 -11.88 -12.78
CA LYS A 255 -14.98 -12.00 -13.59
C LYS A 255 -15.89 -10.78 -13.43
N GLY A 256 -16.25 -10.14 -14.55
CA GLY A 256 -17.15 -8.98 -14.54
C GLY A 256 -16.47 -7.67 -14.11
N SER A 257 -15.15 -7.63 -14.02
CA SER A 257 -14.45 -6.37 -13.80
C SER A 257 -14.58 -5.45 -15.00
N THR A 258 -14.55 -4.13 -14.73
CA THR A 258 -14.48 -3.08 -15.75
C THR A 258 -13.04 -2.64 -15.88
N LEU A 259 -12.48 -2.77 -17.08
CA LEU A 259 -11.13 -2.28 -17.39
C LEU A 259 -11.24 -0.99 -18.21
N ILE A 260 -10.54 0.06 -17.79
CA ILE A 260 -10.47 1.33 -18.51
C ILE A 260 -9.04 1.78 -18.75
N ASP A 261 -8.88 2.64 -19.75
CA ASP A 261 -7.64 3.36 -20.01
C ASP A 261 -7.35 4.38 -18.90
N PRO A 262 -6.08 4.70 -18.64
CA PRO A 262 -5.74 5.71 -17.65
C PRO A 262 -6.23 7.09 -18.10
N PRO A 263 -6.76 7.92 -17.17
CA PRO A 263 -7.16 9.30 -17.49
C PRO A 263 -5.98 10.27 -17.63
N TRP A 264 -4.76 9.78 -17.48
CA TRP A 264 -3.49 10.49 -17.65
C TRP A 264 -2.75 10.00 -18.91
N PRO A 265 -1.73 10.74 -19.40
CA PRO A 265 -0.92 10.33 -20.54
C PRO A 265 -0.26 8.95 -20.32
N GLU A 266 -0.13 8.19 -21.41
CA GLU A 266 0.43 6.82 -21.38
C GLU A 266 1.83 6.74 -20.77
N ASP A 267 2.65 7.78 -20.91
CA ASP A 267 4.02 7.89 -20.42
C ASP A 267 4.14 8.71 -19.12
N ALA A 268 3.02 8.91 -18.41
CA ALA A 268 3.01 9.73 -17.19
C ALA A 268 3.90 9.18 -16.08
N TRP A 269 3.95 7.85 -15.94
CA TRP A 269 4.77 7.19 -14.94
C TRP A 269 6.26 7.36 -15.22
N GLU A 270 6.69 7.11 -16.45
CA GLU A 270 8.07 7.24 -16.88
C GLU A 270 8.55 8.69 -16.71
N ARG A 271 7.77 9.66 -17.18
CA ARG A 271 8.10 11.08 -17.00
C ARG A 271 8.20 11.50 -15.53
N ALA A 272 7.34 10.98 -14.69
CA ALA A 272 7.41 11.22 -13.25
C ALA A 272 8.67 10.57 -12.64
N GLY A 273 9.02 9.36 -13.06
CA GLY A 273 10.23 8.66 -12.66
C GLY A 273 11.51 9.41 -13.08
N GLU A 274 11.56 9.91 -14.32
CA GLU A 274 12.66 10.75 -14.81
C GLU A 274 12.83 12.02 -13.98
N LYS A 275 11.73 12.74 -13.71
CA LYS A 275 11.73 13.92 -12.84
C LYS A 275 12.24 13.61 -11.44
N PHE A 276 11.79 12.53 -10.86
CA PHE A 276 12.24 12.08 -9.55
C PHE A 276 13.74 11.79 -9.55
N ALA A 277 14.24 11.05 -10.55
CA ALA A 277 15.66 10.75 -10.71
C ALA A 277 16.51 12.02 -10.93
N GLN A 278 16.06 12.93 -11.80
CA GLN A 278 16.75 14.20 -12.09
C GLN A 278 16.83 15.10 -10.85
N SER A 279 15.87 15.03 -9.94
CA SER A 279 15.91 15.74 -8.66
C SER A 279 16.88 15.13 -7.64
N GLY A 280 17.54 14.01 -7.97
CA GLY A 280 18.31 13.22 -7.03
C GLY A 280 17.44 12.57 -5.95
N GLY A 281 16.21 12.21 -6.29
CA GLY A 281 15.25 11.59 -5.37
C GLY A 281 14.57 12.55 -4.38
N LYS A 282 14.74 13.87 -4.58
CA LYS A 282 14.23 14.90 -3.63
C LYS A 282 12.80 15.32 -3.90
N THR A 283 12.35 15.29 -5.16
CA THR A 283 11.03 15.75 -5.56
C THR A 283 10.16 14.56 -5.96
N PHE A 284 9.35 14.09 -5.02
CA PHE A 284 8.40 13.02 -5.32
C PHE A 284 7.24 13.57 -6.15
N CYS A 285 6.94 12.93 -7.27
CA CYS A 285 5.86 13.31 -8.18
C CYS A 285 5.18 12.11 -8.86
N LEU A 286 5.51 10.89 -8.41
CA LEU A 286 5.01 9.66 -9.04
C LEU A 286 3.48 9.53 -8.99
N PHE A 287 2.84 10.10 -7.98
CA PHE A 287 1.39 9.98 -7.79
C PHE A 287 0.62 11.25 -8.14
N ASP A 288 1.28 12.28 -8.69
CA ASP A 288 0.65 13.58 -8.99
C ASP A 288 -0.54 13.46 -9.97
N THR A 289 -0.51 12.47 -10.86
CA THR A 289 -1.59 12.22 -11.83
C THR A 289 -2.79 11.48 -11.26
N TRP A 290 -2.67 10.85 -10.10
CA TRP A 290 -3.72 9.97 -9.56
C TRP A 290 -5.04 10.70 -9.29
N VAL A 291 -4.99 11.99 -8.96
CA VAL A 291 -6.20 12.81 -8.79
C VAL A 291 -7.07 12.83 -10.05
N GLN A 292 -6.49 12.65 -11.24
CA GLN A 292 -7.23 12.60 -12.51
C GLN A 292 -8.15 11.37 -12.60
N ALA A 293 -7.95 10.35 -11.78
CA ALA A 293 -8.85 9.18 -11.72
C ALA A 293 -10.15 9.47 -10.95
N ALA A 294 -10.23 10.54 -10.16
CA ALA A 294 -11.37 10.79 -9.29
C ALA A 294 -12.73 10.80 -10.03
N PRO A 295 -12.89 11.42 -11.21
CA PRO A 295 -14.18 11.39 -11.92
C PRO A 295 -14.62 9.97 -12.28
N ALA A 296 -13.74 9.15 -12.85
CA ALA A 296 -14.04 7.76 -13.25
C ALA A 296 -14.32 6.87 -12.02
N ILE A 297 -13.57 7.07 -10.93
CA ILE A 297 -13.82 6.39 -9.66
C ILE A 297 -15.20 6.74 -9.12
N ILE A 298 -15.54 8.03 -9.04
CA ILE A 298 -16.83 8.50 -8.51
C ILE A 298 -18.00 7.96 -9.35
N GLU A 299 -17.88 8.00 -10.68
CA GLU A 299 -18.88 7.43 -11.58
C GLU A 299 -19.09 5.94 -11.31
N PHE A 300 -17.99 5.17 -11.23
CA PHE A 300 -18.06 3.74 -10.94
C PHE A 300 -18.64 3.43 -9.55
N LEU A 301 -18.28 4.20 -8.51
CA LEU A 301 -18.82 3.97 -7.18
C LEU A 301 -20.33 4.24 -7.10
N ARG A 302 -20.85 5.15 -7.90
CA ARG A 302 -22.29 5.49 -8.00
C ARG A 302 -23.09 4.53 -8.87
N SER A 303 -22.46 3.78 -9.75
CA SER A 303 -23.17 2.78 -10.57
C SER A 303 -23.80 1.69 -9.68
N SER A 304 -24.87 1.10 -10.13
CA SER A 304 -25.60 0.04 -9.42
C SER A 304 -24.82 -1.26 -9.40
#